data_b4c0b0fea3fdc014955af3c782d8e378
#
_entry.id   b4c0b0fea3fdc014955af3c782d8e378
#
_cell.length_a   1.000
_cell.length_b   1.000
_cell.length_c   1.000
_cell.angle_alpha   90.00
_cell.angle_beta   90.00
_cell.angle_gamma   90.00
#
_symmetry.space_group_name_H-M   'P 1'
#
loop_
_entity.id
_entity.type
_entity.pdbx_description
1 polymer ?
#
loop_
_entity_poly.entity_id
_entity_poly.type
_entity_poly.pdbx_seq_one_letter_code
_entity_poly.pdbx_strand_id
1 'polypeptide(L)'
;MSVAPVIEAESLSTLAGKRVLHRDLNLAVRRGEVLAVVGGSGSGKSVLLRTLSLLQASAGGRLSVLGQDAARLNPAALRGLRRRIGILFQQGALFTGLSVLDNVCLPLAEYTGLSTGDRRELAMLRLGLAGLPADAAGKFPGQLSGGMTKRAALARALALDPELLFLDEPSAGLDPVTAAGLDELLKDLRELLGLTVVMVTHDLDSIARVSDRVAFLGRGALLAVAPVAELAASDEPEIRTYFTASPRDFGDPTCRPA
;
A
#
# COMPACT_ATOMS: atom_id res chain seq x y z
N MET A 1 6.89 13.39 22.97
CA MET A 1 8.06 12.99 22.15
C MET A 1 7.52 12.59 20.79
N SER A 2 7.96 13.25 19.70
CA SER A 2 7.53 12.89 18.35
C SER A 2 8.08 11.49 18.00
N VAL A 3 7.20 10.55 17.70
CA VAL A 3 7.61 9.22 17.26
C VAL A 3 8.27 9.36 15.89
N ALA A 4 9.47 8.79 15.71
CA ALA A 4 10.19 8.84 14.45
C ALA A 4 9.35 8.22 13.30
N PRO A 5 9.38 8.82 12.10
CA PRO A 5 8.65 8.29 10.95
C PRO A 5 9.18 6.90 10.56
N VAL A 6 8.30 6.06 10.02
CA VAL A 6 8.68 4.72 9.52
C VAL A 6 9.26 4.78 8.10
N ILE A 7 8.92 5.81 7.33
CA ILE A 7 9.57 6.15 6.05
C ILE A 7 9.94 7.62 6.12
N GLU A 8 11.16 7.92 5.74
CA GLU A 8 11.67 9.28 5.61
C GLU A 8 12.43 9.40 4.30
N ALA A 9 11.94 10.25 3.41
CA ALA A 9 12.55 10.58 2.14
C ALA A 9 12.97 12.05 2.17
N GLU A 10 14.25 12.32 1.92
CA GLU A 10 14.84 13.66 1.89
C GLU A 10 15.46 13.89 0.50
N SER A 11 15.01 14.93 -0.20
CA SER A 11 15.41 15.28 -1.56
C SER A 11 15.45 14.06 -2.49
N LEU A 12 14.48 13.13 -2.32
CA LEU A 12 14.44 11.87 -3.03
C LEU A 12 14.18 12.09 -4.51
N SER A 13 15.00 11.44 -5.36
CA SER A 13 14.79 11.40 -6.80
C SER A 13 14.51 9.97 -7.25
N THR A 14 13.55 9.81 -8.17
CA THR A 14 13.16 8.49 -8.69
C THR A 14 13.28 8.43 -10.20
N LEU A 15 13.43 7.21 -10.74
CA LEU A 15 13.59 6.94 -12.17
C LEU A 15 12.45 6.08 -12.72
N ALA A 16 12.01 6.39 -13.94
CA ALA A 16 11.25 5.48 -14.80
C ALA A 16 12.14 5.12 -16.00
N GLY A 17 12.73 3.93 -15.98
CA GLY A 17 13.81 3.58 -16.90
C GLY A 17 15.02 4.49 -16.71
N LYS A 18 15.37 5.27 -17.74
CA LYS A 18 16.46 6.25 -17.71
C LYS A 18 16.00 7.69 -17.41
N ARG A 19 14.71 7.93 -17.32
CA ARG A 19 14.13 9.27 -17.12
C ARG A 19 13.92 9.53 -15.64
N VAL A 20 14.44 10.66 -15.12
CA VAL A 20 14.10 11.14 -13.78
C VAL A 20 12.64 11.56 -13.79
N LEU A 21 11.85 11.00 -12.87
CA LEU A 21 10.42 11.22 -12.78
C LEU A 21 10.08 12.18 -11.63
N HIS A 22 10.69 11.99 -10.48
CA HIS A 22 10.56 12.88 -9.34
C HIS A 22 11.94 13.44 -8.95
N ARG A 23 11.95 14.71 -8.50
CA ARG A 23 13.14 15.41 -7.98
C ARG A 23 12.81 16.07 -6.66
N ASP A 24 13.76 16.06 -5.75
CA ASP A 24 13.71 16.76 -4.46
C ASP A 24 12.42 16.46 -3.64
N LEU A 25 11.94 15.21 -3.73
CA LEU A 25 10.74 14.78 -3.01
C LEU A 25 11.07 14.60 -1.53
N ASN A 26 10.32 15.30 -0.66
CA ASN A 26 10.43 15.19 0.79
C ASN A 26 9.13 14.62 1.34
N LEU A 27 9.20 13.45 1.99
CA LEU A 27 8.04 12.72 2.50
C LEU A 27 8.39 12.02 3.80
N ALA A 28 7.54 12.19 4.80
CA ALA A 28 7.58 11.42 6.03
C ALA A 28 6.27 10.66 6.24
N VAL A 29 6.36 9.35 6.45
CA VAL A 29 5.23 8.47 6.80
C VAL A 29 5.33 8.14 8.28
N ARG A 30 4.26 8.43 9.02
CA ARG A 30 4.18 8.21 10.47
C ARG A 30 3.85 6.74 10.76
N ARG A 31 4.28 6.25 11.90
CA ARG A 31 3.92 4.90 12.34
C ARG A 31 2.40 4.80 12.57
N GLY A 32 1.80 3.74 12.06
CA GLY A 32 0.38 3.44 12.23
C GLY A 32 -0.56 4.32 11.39
N GLU A 33 -0.06 5.21 10.51
CA GLU A 33 -0.94 5.97 9.61
C GLU A 33 -1.25 5.21 8.32
N VAL A 34 -2.36 5.58 7.70
CA VAL A 34 -2.67 5.30 6.30
C VAL A 34 -2.38 6.55 5.48
N LEU A 35 -1.32 6.51 4.69
CA LEU A 35 -0.98 7.57 3.74
C LEU A 35 -1.44 7.18 2.34
N ALA A 36 -2.37 7.93 1.75
CA ALA A 36 -2.71 7.79 0.35
C ALA A 36 -1.76 8.63 -0.51
N VAL A 37 -1.30 8.06 -1.62
CA VAL A 37 -0.53 8.77 -2.66
C VAL A 37 -1.42 8.93 -3.88
N VAL A 38 -1.72 10.18 -4.23
CA VAL A 38 -2.64 10.55 -5.30
C VAL A 38 -1.97 11.48 -6.33
N GLY A 39 -2.66 11.75 -7.42
CA GLY A 39 -2.17 12.64 -8.48
C GLY A 39 -2.59 12.15 -9.86
N GLY A 40 -2.38 12.97 -10.88
CA GLY A 40 -2.78 12.70 -12.25
C GLY A 40 -2.17 11.41 -12.83
N SER A 41 -2.74 10.93 -13.95
CA SER A 41 -2.16 9.79 -14.67
C SER A 41 -0.74 10.14 -15.13
N GLY A 42 0.18 9.19 -14.98
CA GLY A 42 1.59 9.40 -15.35
C GLY A 42 2.41 10.24 -14.35
N SER A 43 1.85 10.70 -13.21
CA SER A 43 2.60 11.44 -12.18
C SER A 43 3.68 10.60 -11.47
N GLY A 44 3.70 9.27 -11.68
CA GLY A 44 4.74 8.40 -11.13
C GLY A 44 4.41 7.73 -9.80
N LYS A 45 3.15 7.71 -9.37
CA LYS A 45 2.71 7.11 -8.09
C LYS A 45 3.27 5.70 -7.87
N SER A 46 3.12 4.80 -8.84
CA SER A 46 3.63 3.42 -8.73
C SER A 46 5.16 3.36 -8.72
N VAL A 47 5.86 4.32 -9.37
CA VAL A 47 7.33 4.43 -9.29
C VAL A 47 7.74 4.86 -7.90
N LEU A 48 7.08 5.85 -7.32
CA LEU A 48 7.32 6.28 -5.95
C LEU A 48 7.06 5.11 -4.98
N LEU A 49 5.92 4.43 -5.10
CA LEU A 49 5.60 3.28 -4.27
C LEU A 49 6.67 2.18 -4.35
N ARG A 50 7.15 1.84 -5.56
CA ARG A 50 8.23 0.85 -5.74
C ARG A 50 9.54 1.30 -5.11
N THR A 51 9.85 2.61 -5.15
CA THR A 51 11.06 3.15 -4.52
C THR A 51 10.95 3.11 -3.00
N LEU A 52 9.83 3.58 -2.43
CA LEU A 52 9.58 3.56 -0.98
C LEU A 52 9.51 2.12 -0.42
N SER A 53 8.98 1.17 -1.18
CA SER A 53 8.94 -0.27 -0.82
C SER A 53 10.25 -1.01 -1.07
N LEU A 54 11.32 -0.31 -1.48
CA LEU A 54 12.64 -0.87 -1.78
C LEU A 54 12.65 -1.91 -2.91
N LEU A 55 11.62 -1.94 -3.77
CA LEU A 55 11.62 -2.76 -5.00
C LEU A 55 12.48 -2.13 -6.10
N GLN A 56 12.68 -0.81 -6.04
CA GLN A 56 13.49 -0.05 -6.96
C GLN A 56 14.43 0.88 -6.19
N ALA A 57 15.67 1.01 -6.64
CA ALA A 57 16.61 1.97 -6.07
C ALA A 57 16.18 3.41 -6.38
N SER A 58 16.49 4.35 -5.47
CA SER A 58 16.38 5.78 -5.74
C SER A 58 17.47 6.23 -6.70
N ALA A 59 17.23 7.35 -7.40
CA ALA A 59 18.22 7.99 -8.28
C ALA A 59 19.09 9.00 -7.56
N GLY A 60 18.71 9.41 -6.36
CA GLY A 60 19.41 10.38 -5.52
C GLY A 60 18.59 10.72 -4.29
N GLY A 61 19.13 11.55 -3.41
CA GLY A 61 18.56 11.86 -2.12
C GLY A 61 18.75 10.73 -1.11
N ARG A 62 18.06 10.84 0.02
CA ARG A 62 18.11 9.87 1.11
C ARG A 62 16.76 9.21 1.31
N LEU A 63 16.75 7.92 1.52
CA LEU A 63 15.57 7.15 1.88
C LEU A 63 15.88 6.28 3.10
N SER A 64 15.16 6.52 4.19
CA SER A 64 15.15 5.66 5.37
C SER A 64 13.82 4.93 5.46
N VAL A 65 13.86 3.62 5.68
CA VAL A 65 12.69 2.77 5.86
C VAL A 65 12.86 1.95 7.13
N LEU A 66 11.89 2.03 8.04
CA LEU A 66 11.92 1.39 9.36
C LEU A 66 13.24 1.67 10.11
N GLY A 67 13.73 2.92 10.02
CA GLY A 67 14.96 3.39 10.66
C GLY A 67 16.26 2.96 9.98
N GLN A 68 16.21 2.34 8.80
CA GLN A 68 17.38 1.90 8.07
C GLN A 68 17.58 2.71 6.78
N ASP A 69 18.78 3.26 6.57
CA ASP A 69 19.16 3.99 5.36
C ASP A 69 19.31 3.03 4.17
N ALA A 70 18.43 3.16 3.17
CA ALA A 70 18.38 2.26 2.02
C ALA A 70 19.69 2.19 1.24
N ALA A 71 20.45 3.29 1.17
CA ALA A 71 21.72 3.36 0.44
C ALA A 71 22.86 2.59 1.14
N ARG A 72 22.72 2.30 2.44
CA ARG A 72 23.73 1.62 3.25
C ARG A 72 23.47 0.13 3.45
N LEU A 73 22.34 -0.38 2.92
CA LEU A 73 21.96 -1.78 3.09
C LEU A 73 22.79 -2.69 2.20
N ASN A 74 23.46 -3.67 2.81
CA ASN A 74 23.97 -4.80 2.06
C ASN A 74 22.82 -5.76 1.65
N PRO A 75 23.05 -6.70 0.71
CA PRO A 75 21.95 -7.57 0.24
C PRO A 75 21.26 -8.39 1.33
N ALA A 76 21.94 -8.79 2.39
CA ALA A 76 21.34 -9.53 3.50
C ALA A 76 20.43 -8.63 4.36
N ALA A 77 20.89 -7.43 4.71
CA ALA A 77 20.10 -6.44 5.44
C ALA A 77 18.87 -5.99 4.63
N LEU A 78 19.01 -5.79 3.32
CA LEU A 78 17.90 -5.46 2.43
C LEU A 78 16.85 -6.59 2.40
N ARG A 79 17.27 -7.85 2.31
CA ARG A 79 16.33 -8.99 2.41
C ARG A 79 15.63 -9.02 3.77
N GLY A 80 16.36 -8.81 4.86
CA GLY A 80 15.77 -8.72 6.21
C GLY A 80 14.74 -7.60 6.33
N LEU A 81 15.02 -6.42 5.76
CA LEU A 81 14.10 -5.30 5.79
C LEU A 81 12.84 -5.57 4.95
N ARG A 82 12.99 -6.14 3.75
CA ARG A 82 11.86 -6.50 2.87
C ARG A 82 10.90 -7.52 3.49
N ARG A 83 11.35 -8.38 4.40
CA ARG A 83 10.47 -9.30 5.16
C ARG A 83 9.48 -8.58 6.06
N ARG A 84 9.78 -7.35 6.47
CA ARG A 84 8.93 -6.49 7.29
C ARG A 84 7.98 -5.62 6.45
N ILE A 85 7.98 -5.81 5.13
CA ILE A 85 7.21 -5.05 4.16
C ILE A 85 6.28 -6.01 3.40
N GLY A 86 4.98 -5.75 3.45
CA GLY A 86 3.99 -6.41 2.60
C GLY A 86 3.66 -5.55 1.38
N ILE A 87 3.39 -6.19 0.24
CA ILE A 87 3.03 -5.46 -0.99
C ILE A 87 1.86 -6.15 -1.67
N LEU A 88 0.81 -5.37 -1.95
CA LEU A 88 -0.30 -5.75 -2.81
C LEU A 88 -0.19 -4.96 -4.12
N PHE A 89 0.01 -5.67 -5.22
CA PHE A 89 0.06 -5.10 -6.57
C PHE A 89 -1.34 -4.94 -7.18
N GLN A 90 -1.48 -4.03 -8.12
CA GLN A 90 -2.75 -3.68 -8.77
C GLN A 90 -3.54 -4.89 -9.28
N GLN A 91 -2.89 -5.89 -9.88
CA GLN A 91 -3.52 -7.13 -10.36
C GLN A 91 -3.37 -8.30 -9.37
N GLY A 92 -3.00 -8.04 -8.11
CA GLY A 92 -2.73 -9.06 -7.09
C GLY A 92 -1.42 -9.79 -7.29
N ALA A 93 -0.94 -9.99 -8.50
CA ALA A 93 0.30 -10.69 -8.87
C ALA A 93 0.41 -12.10 -8.23
N LEU A 94 -0.71 -12.82 -8.13
CA LEU A 94 -0.72 -14.22 -7.68
C LEU A 94 -0.12 -15.12 -8.75
N PHE A 95 0.62 -16.14 -8.33
CA PHE A 95 1.11 -17.17 -9.22
C PHE A 95 -0.05 -18.05 -9.69
N THR A 96 -0.35 -18.01 -10.97
CA THR A 96 -1.52 -18.67 -11.57
C THR A 96 -1.45 -20.21 -11.51
N GLY A 97 -0.25 -20.76 -11.46
CA GLY A 97 0.01 -22.20 -11.32
C GLY A 97 0.00 -22.72 -9.88
N LEU A 98 -0.25 -21.86 -8.89
CA LEU A 98 -0.35 -22.23 -7.47
C LEU A 98 -1.76 -22.02 -6.97
N SER A 99 -2.19 -22.86 -6.00
CA SER A 99 -3.44 -22.62 -5.28
C SER A 99 -3.36 -21.29 -4.49
N VAL A 100 -4.50 -20.77 -4.05
CA VAL A 100 -4.57 -19.60 -3.18
C VAL A 100 -3.76 -19.84 -1.90
N LEU A 101 -3.91 -20.98 -1.28
CA LEU A 101 -3.16 -21.36 -0.08
C LEU A 101 -1.65 -21.40 -0.35
N ASP A 102 -1.23 -22.03 -1.46
CA ASP A 102 0.20 -22.13 -1.78
C ASP A 102 0.80 -20.77 -2.13
N ASN A 103 0.03 -19.85 -2.73
CA ASN A 103 0.44 -18.45 -2.90
C ASN A 103 0.76 -17.76 -1.57
N VAL A 104 -0.04 -17.99 -0.52
CA VAL A 104 0.19 -17.41 0.80
C VAL A 104 1.31 -18.16 1.55
N CYS A 105 1.47 -19.47 1.33
CA CYS A 105 2.57 -20.26 1.87
C CYS A 105 3.94 -19.87 1.31
N LEU A 106 4.00 -19.31 0.10
CA LEU A 106 5.27 -19.06 -0.60
C LEU A 106 6.24 -18.15 0.18
N PRO A 107 5.84 -16.95 0.68
CA PRO A 107 6.72 -16.16 1.52
C PRO A 107 7.15 -16.88 2.81
N LEU A 108 6.25 -17.66 3.42
CA LEU A 108 6.57 -18.44 4.61
C LEU A 108 7.62 -19.51 4.31
N ALA A 109 7.54 -20.17 3.15
CA ALA A 109 8.51 -21.17 2.73
C ALA A 109 9.89 -20.57 2.46
N GLU A 110 9.93 -19.39 1.87
CA GLU A 110 11.17 -18.70 1.48
C GLU A 110 11.90 -18.10 2.69
N TYR A 111 11.15 -17.56 3.66
CA TYR A 111 11.73 -16.71 4.69
C TYR A 111 11.62 -17.26 6.12
N THR A 112 11.05 -18.45 6.33
CA THR A 112 10.93 -19.05 7.66
C THR A 112 11.43 -20.51 7.68
N GLY A 113 11.77 -21.00 8.86
CA GLY A 113 12.08 -22.41 9.08
C GLY A 113 10.88 -23.27 9.45
N LEU A 114 9.65 -22.79 9.27
CA LEU A 114 8.42 -23.50 9.63
C LEU A 114 8.25 -24.81 8.84
N SER A 115 7.67 -25.82 9.48
CA SER A 115 7.28 -27.05 8.79
C SER A 115 6.20 -26.76 7.73
N THR A 116 6.01 -27.70 6.80
CA THR A 116 4.95 -27.55 5.77
C THR A 116 3.55 -27.48 6.43
N GLY A 117 3.33 -28.22 7.53
CA GLY A 117 2.09 -28.16 8.32
C GLY A 117 1.85 -26.78 8.90
N ASP A 118 2.82 -26.25 9.66
CA ASP A 118 2.72 -24.95 10.32
C ASP A 118 2.52 -23.81 9.31
N ARG A 119 3.22 -23.88 8.15
CA ARG A 119 3.03 -22.90 7.06
C ARG A 119 1.61 -22.89 6.52
N ARG A 120 1.00 -24.07 6.34
CA ARG A 120 -0.38 -24.19 5.85
C ARG A 120 -1.39 -23.66 6.87
N GLU A 121 -1.20 -23.96 8.15
CA GLU A 121 -2.03 -23.43 9.23
C GLU A 121 -1.95 -21.91 9.29
N LEU A 122 -0.74 -21.36 9.29
CA LEU A 122 -0.54 -19.92 9.31
C LEU A 122 -1.12 -19.25 8.06
N ALA A 123 -0.94 -19.85 6.88
CA ALA A 123 -1.52 -19.35 5.64
C ALA A 123 -3.05 -19.34 5.68
N MET A 124 -3.70 -20.37 6.25
CA MET A 124 -5.14 -20.40 6.46
C MET A 124 -5.61 -19.28 7.38
N LEU A 125 -4.88 -18.98 8.46
CA LEU A 125 -5.17 -17.86 9.35
C LEU A 125 -5.09 -16.52 8.57
N ARG A 126 -4.08 -16.35 7.71
CA ARG A 126 -3.95 -15.13 6.88
C ARG A 126 -5.08 -14.99 5.86
N LEU A 127 -5.53 -16.10 5.28
CA LEU A 127 -6.70 -16.09 4.39
C LEU A 127 -7.96 -15.69 5.15
N GLY A 128 -8.17 -16.20 6.36
CA GLY A 128 -9.27 -15.80 7.24
C GLY A 128 -9.22 -14.33 7.61
N LEU A 129 -8.04 -13.81 8.01
CA LEU A 129 -7.83 -12.39 8.31
C LEU A 129 -8.13 -11.49 7.10
N ALA A 130 -7.83 -11.95 5.88
CA ALA A 130 -8.18 -11.24 4.65
C ALA A 130 -9.66 -11.43 4.24
N GLY A 131 -10.47 -12.09 5.06
CA GLY A 131 -11.89 -12.29 4.81
C GLY A 131 -12.20 -13.25 3.67
N LEU A 132 -11.31 -14.21 3.39
CA LEU A 132 -11.57 -15.29 2.43
C LEU A 132 -12.20 -16.49 3.12
N PRO A 133 -13.22 -17.12 2.51
CA PRO A 133 -13.79 -18.37 3.02
C PRO A 133 -12.79 -19.52 2.85
N ALA A 134 -12.85 -20.50 3.74
CA ALA A 134 -11.90 -21.63 3.79
C ALA A 134 -11.86 -22.44 2.49
N ASP A 135 -13.01 -22.57 1.78
CA ASP A 135 -13.11 -23.27 0.49
C ASP A 135 -12.34 -22.58 -0.63
N ALA A 136 -11.99 -21.29 -0.48
CA ALA A 136 -11.16 -20.57 -1.44
C ALA A 136 -9.68 -21.05 -1.43
N ALA A 137 -9.22 -21.66 -0.34
CA ALA A 137 -7.82 -22.05 -0.17
C ALA A 137 -7.29 -22.99 -1.27
N GLY A 138 -8.13 -23.94 -1.70
CA GLY A 138 -7.79 -24.89 -2.77
C GLY A 138 -8.00 -24.37 -4.18
N LYS A 139 -8.64 -23.22 -4.37
CA LYS A 139 -8.89 -22.63 -5.70
C LYS A 139 -7.61 -22.06 -6.31
N PHE A 140 -7.58 -21.96 -7.62
CA PHE A 140 -6.54 -21.24 -8.35
C PHE A 140 -6.97 -19.78 -8.65
N PRO A 141 -6.03 -18.86 -8.85
CA PRO A 141 -6.37 -17.45 -9.08
C PRO A 141 -7.42 -17.20 -10.15
N GLY A 142 -7.40 -17.96 -11.25
CA GLY A 142 -8.40 -17.86 -12.32
C GLY A 142 -9.83 -18.29 -11.96
N GLN A 143 -10.03 -18.88 -10.78
CA GLN A 143 -11.33 -19.30 -10.26
C GLN A 143 -11.92 -18.30 -9.25
N LEU A 144 -11.20 -17.21 -8.96
CA LEU A 144 -11.59 -16.21 -8.00
C LEU A 144 -12.32 -15.03 -8.66
N SER A 145 -13.25 -14.41 -7.94
CA SER A 145 -13.73 -13.08 -8.29
C SER A 145 -12.63 -12.02 -8.12
N GLY A 146 -12.80 -10.83 -8.69
CA GLY A 146 -11.86 -9.73 -8.53
C GLY A 146 -11.58 -9.39 -7.06
N GLY A 147 -12.64 -9.29 -6.25
CA GLY A 147 -12.51 -9.04 -4.80
C GLY A 147 -11.79 -10.16 -4.07
N MET A 148 -12.09 -11.44 -4.38
CA MET A 148 -11.38 -12.58 -3.80
C MET A 148 -9.90 -12.58 -4.19
N THR A 149 -9.56 -12.22 -5.42
CA THR A 149 -8.16 -12.10 -5.88
C THR A 149 -7.40 -11.05 -5.08
N LYS A 150 -8.02 -9.88 -4.83
CA LYS A 150 -7.43 -8.82 -4.00
C LYS A 150 -7.22 -9.28 -2.55
N ARG A 151 -8.21 -9.94 -1.96
CA ARG A 151 -8.11 -10.51 -0.60
C ARG A 151 -7.04 -11.60 -0.50
N ALA A 152 -6.91 -12.48 -1.48
CA ALA A 152 -5.85 -13.49 -1.53
C ALA A 152 -4.45 -12.85 -1.64
N ALA A 153 -4.31 -11.82 -2.46
CA ALA A 153 -3.07 -11.06 -2.58
C ALA A 153 -2.74 -10.30 -1.28
N LEU A 154 -3.74 -9.77 -0.58
CA LEU A 154 -3.59 -9.16 0.74
C LEU A 154 -3.14 -10.19 1.78
N ALA A 155 -3.76 -11.37 1.83
CA ALA A 155 -3.33 -12.46 2.70
C ALA A 155 -1.86 -12.83 2.50
N ARG A 156 -1.42 -12.91 1.23
CA ARG A 156 -0.01 -13.15 0.90
C ARG A 156 0.90 -12.01 1.35
N ALA A 157 0.47 -10.75 1.19
CA ALA A 157 1.22 -9.60 1.66
C ALA A 157 1.38 -9.57 3.19
N LEU A 158 0.40 -10.11 3.91
CA LEU A 158 0.40 -10.22 5.38
C LEU A 158 1.10 -11.48 5.91
N ALA A 159 1.58 -12.38 5.05
CA ALA A 159 2.08 -13.70 5.46
C ALA A 159 3.22 -13.66 6.48
N LEU A 160 4.10 -12.65 6.39
CA LEU A 160 5.30 -12.48 7.25
C LEU A 160 5.12 -11.47 8.38
N ASP A 161 3.90 -11.12 8.76
CA ASP A 161 3.61 -10.08 9.77
C ASP A 161 4.36 -8.76 9.51
N PRO A 162 4.09 -8.11 8.36
CA PRO A 162 4.78 -6.88 8.02
C PRO A 162 4.40 -5.75 8.98
N GLU A 163 5.31 -4.79 9.21
CA GLU A 163 5.04 -3.53 9.90
C GLU A 163 4.55 -2.45 8.94
N LEU A 164 4.87 -2.61 7.65
CA LEU A 164 4.60 -1.65 6.60
C LEU A 164 3.94 -2.36 5.42
N LEU A 165 2.78 -1.86 4.99
CA LEU A 165 2.01 -2.43 3.90
C LEU A 165 1.88 -1.41 2.76
N PHE A 166 2.29 -1.80 1.56
CA PHE A 166 2.13 -1.01 0.35
C PHE A 166 1.00 -1.60 -0.51
N LEU A 167 0.11 -0.73 -0.96
CA LEU A 167 -1.05 -1.10 -1.77
C LEU A 167 -1.05 -0.29 -3.06
N ASP A 168 -0.93 -0.95 -4.20
CA ASP A 168 -1.01 -0.32 -5.52
C ASP A 168 -2.41 -0.58 -6.10
N GLU A 169 -3.28 0.44 -6.09
CA GLU A 169 -4.66 0.41 -6.59
C GLU A 169 -5.48 -0.78 -6.04
N PRO A 170 -5.65 -0.90 -4.70
CA PRO A 170 -6.27 -2.08 -4.10
C PRO A 170 -7.72 -2.29 -4.54
N SER A 171 -8.50 -1.23 -4.71
CA SER A 171 -9.92 -1.27 -5.10
C SER A 171 -10.15 -1.25 -6.61
N ALA A 172 -9.09 -1.07 -7.43
CA ALA A 172 -9.24 -0.95 -8.89
C ALA A 172 -9.92 -2.18 -9.51
N GLY A 173 -10.97 -1.91 -10.30
CA GLY A 173 -11.76 -2.94 -10.99
C GLY A 173 -12.78 -3.67 -10.12
N LEU A 174 -12.99 -3.24 -8.88
CA LEU A 174 -14.05 -3.73 -8.00
C LEU A 174 -15.33 -2.88 -8.16
N ASP A 175 -16.47 -3.50 -7.90
CA ASP A 175 -17.70 -2.76 -7.72
C ASP A 175 -17.67 -1.96 -6.40
N PRO A 176 -18.50 -0.91 -6.24
CA PRO A 176 -18.43 -0.03 -5.06
C PRO A 176 -18.64 -0.74 -3.72
N VAL A 177 -19.48 -1.77 -3.67
CA VAL A 177 -19.75 -2.52 -2.43
C VAL A 177 -18.54 -3.36 -2.04
N THR A 178 -17.95 -4.07 -3.01
CA THR A 178 -16.74 -4.87 -2.80
C THR A 178 -15.54 -3.99 -2.43
N ALA A 179 -15.42 -2.80 -3.05
CA ALA A 179 -14.37 -1.83 -2.73
C ALA A 179 -14.52 -1.32 -1.28
N ALA A 180 -15.75 -0.91 -0.88
CA ALA A 180 -16.04 -0.49 0.48
C ALA A 180 -15.73 -1.59 1.51
N GLY A 181 -16.09 -2.84 1.22
CA GLY A 181 -15.78 -3.97 2.08
C GLY A 181 -14.27 -4.30 2.18
N LEU A 182 -13.47 -3.94 1.16
CA LEU A 182 -12.01 -4.02 1.24
C LEU A 182 -11.43 -2.89 2.08
N ASP A 183 -11.97 -1.68 1.98
CA ASP A 183 -11.55 -0.53 2.77
C ASP A 183 -11.80 -0.74 4.27
N GLU A 184 -12.98 -1.25 4.66
CA GLU A 184 -13.26 -1.60 6.06
C GLU A 184 -12.30 -2.68 6.57
N LEU A 185 -12.07 -3.72 5.78
CA LEU A 185 -11.08 -4.74 6.12
C LEU A 185 -9.66 -4.14 6.34
N LEU A 186 -9.25 -3.17 5.53
CA LEU A 186 -7.94 -2.51 5.70
C LEU A 186 -7.86 -1.72 7.00
N LYS A 187 -8.95 -1.06 7.43
CA LYS A 187 -9.02 -0.40 8.74
C LYS A 187 -8.89 -1.39 9.88
N ASP A 188 -9.67 -2.46 9.84
CA ASP A 188 -9.66 -3.50 10.87
C ASP A 188 -8.26 -4.12 11.00
N LEU A 189 -7.62 -4.46 9.88
CA LEU A 189 -6.27 -5.01 9.86
C LEU A 189 -5.22 -4.02 10.37
N ARG A 190 -5.36 -2.73 10.01
CA ARG A 190 -4.48 -1.68 10.54
C ARG A 190 -4.56 -1.59 12.05
N GLU A 191 -5.77 -1.57 12.61
CA GLU A 191 -5.99 -1.48 14.06
C GLU A 191 -5.53 -2.75 14.78
N LEU A 192 -5.90 -3.91 14.24
CA LEU A 192 -5.59 -5.22 14.84
C LEU A 192 -4.08 -5.51 14.85
N LEU A 193 -3.38 -5.19 13.75
CA LEU A 193 -1.98 -5.55 13.55
C LEU A 193 -1.00 -4.38 13.74
N GLY A 194 -1.49 -3.18 14.01
CA GLY A 194 -0.66 -1.98 14.15
C GLY A 194 0.08 -1.58 12.86
N LEU A 195 -0.53 -1.85 11.69
CA LEU A 195 0.08 -1.62 10.40
C LEU A 195 0.26 -0.14 10.08
N THR A 196 1.35 0.19 9.41
CA THR A 196 1.47 1.44 8.65
C THR A 196 1.18 1.13 7.19
N VAL A 197 0.34 1.92 6.55
CA VAL A 197 -0.10 1.66 5.18
C VAL A 197 0.27 2.83 4.26
N VAL A 198 0.87 2.52 3.11
CA VAL A 198 1.05 3.47 2.01
C VAL A 198 0.25 2.95 0.82
N MET A 199 -0.77 3.70 0.41
CA MET A 199 -1.69 3.28 -0.63
C MET A 199 -1.63 4.24 -1.83
N VAL A 200 -1.43 3.71 -3.03
CA VAL A 200 -1.68 4.44 -4.28
C VAL A 200 -3.10 4.14 -4.72
N THR A 201 -3.89 5.17 -4.92
CA THR A 201 -5.25 5.03 -5.46
C THR A 201 -5.71 6.33 -6.12
N HIS A 202 -6.70 6.22 -7.01
CA HIS A 202 -7.46 7.33 -7.58
C HIS A 202 -8.91 7.33 -7.12
N ASP A 203 -9.31 6.39 -6.28
CA ASP A 203 -10.65 6.26 -5.71
C ASP A 203 -10.79 7.20 -4.52
N LEU A 204 -11.51 8.32 -4.73
CA LEU A 204 -11.76 9.34 -3.72
C LEU A 204 -12.58 8.80 -2.54
N ASP A 205 -13.40 7.78 -2.76
CA ASP A 205 -14.20 7.15 -1.71
C ASP A 205 -13.31 6.36 -0.75
N SER A 206 -12.42 5.55 -1.30
CA SER A 206 -11.40 4.85 -0.50
C SER A 206 -10.52 5.84 0.25
N ILE A 207 -10.06 6.92 -0.41
CA ILE A 207 -9.24 7.96 0.23
C ILE A 207 -9.96 8.56 1.43
N ALA A 208 -11.20 9.00 1.26
CA ALA A 208 -11.99 9.60 2.34
C ALA A 208 -12.29 8.63 3.48
N ARG A 209 -12.42 7.33 3.16
CA ARG A 209 -12.80 6.30 4.12
C ARG A 209 -11.65 5.80 4.97
N VAL A 210 -10.44 5.66 4.39
CA VAL A 210 -9.33 4.96 5.07
C VAL A 210 -8.11 5.83 5.36
N SER A 211 -7.91 6.97 4.65
CA SER A 211 -6.66 7.72 4.75
C SER A 211 -6.65 8.72 5.90
N ASP A 212 -5.55 8.75 6.65
CA ASP A 212 -5.29 9.81 7.63
C ASP A 212 -4.74 11.07 6.94
N ARG A 213 -3.85 10.85 5.95
CA ARG A 213 -3.22 11.92 5.16
C ARG A 213 -3.11 11.49 3.70
N VAL A 214 -3.03 12.49 2.84
CA VAL A 214 -2.85 12.31 1.40
C VAL A 214 -1.59 13.06 0.96
N ALA A 215 -0.74 12.38 0.20
CA ALA A 215 0.41 12.92 -0.50
C ALA A 215 0.03 13.15 -1.96
N PHE A 216 -0.06 14.41 -2.39
CA PHE A 216 -0.45 14.77 -3.75
C PHE A 216 0.77 14.96 -4.65
N LEU A 217 0.90 14.10 -5.67
CA LEU A 217 1.94 14.18 -6.70
C LEU A 217 1.46 14.94 -7.92
N GLY A 218 2.15 16.04 -8.25
CA GLY A 218 1.93 16.81 -9.46
C GLY A 218 3.25 17.35 -10.01
N ARG A 219 3.34 17.55 -11.33
CA ARG A 219 4.50 18.14 -12.03
C ARG A 219 5.85 17.48 -11.68
N GLY A 220 5.85 16.18 -11.35
CA GLY A 220 7.08 15.47 -10.97
C GLY A 220 7.61 15.77 -9.57
N ALA A 221 6.81 16.40 -8.72
CA ALA A 221 7.12 16.76 -7.34
C ALA A 221 5.96 16.40 -6.40
N LEU A 222 6.23 16.43 -5.10
CA LEU A 222 5.22 16.36 -4.07
C LEU A 222 4.70 17.78 -3.81
N LEU A 223 3.45 18.05 -4.20
CA LEU A 223 2.85 19.38 -4.07
C LEU A 223 2.36 19.66 -2.65
N ALA A 224 1.78 18.65 -2.00
CA ALA A 224 1.29 18.79 -0.63
C ALA A 224 1.17 17.43 0.06
N VAL A 225 1.21 17.43 1.40
CA VAL A 225 0.89 16.28 2.26
C VAL A 225 0.05 16.78 3.43
N ALA A 226 -1.25 16.48 3.41
CA ALA A 226 -2.19 16.95 4.43
C ALA A 226 -3.37 15.99 4.58
N PRO A 227 -4.21 16.13 5.61
CA PRO A 227 -5.51 15.48 5.68
C PRO A 227 -6.38 15.77 4.45
N VAL A 228 -7.28 14.85 4.11
CA VAL A 228 -8.14 14.95 2.91
C VAL A 228 -8.90 16.28 2.88
N ALA A 229 -9.50 16.69 4.01
CA ALA A 229 -10.29 17.93 4.10
C ALA A 229 -9.47 19.19 3.80
N GLU A 230 -8.21 19.25 4.23
CA GLU A 230 -7.31 20.37 3.93
C GLU A 230 -6.95 20.42 2.44
N LEU A 231 -6.69 19.27 1.81
CA LEU A 231 -6.39 19.21 0.39
C LEU A 231 -7.60 19.54 -0.48
N ALA A 232 -8.80 19.10 -0.08
CA ALA A 232 -10.04 19.44 -0.76
C ALA A 232 -10.33 20.95 -0.76
N ALA A 233 -9.86 21.68 0.28
CA ALA A 233 -9.96 23.14 0.41
C ALA A 233 -8.75 23.90 -0.18
N SER A 234 -7.80 23.20 -0.82
CA SER A 234 -6.57 23.80 -1.33
C SER A 234 -6.82 24.73 -2.52
N ASP A 235 -6.09 25.85 -2.54
CA ASP A 235 -6.07 26.79 -3.66
C ASP A 235 -5.11 26.38 -4.79
N GLU A 236 -4.27 25.34 -4.57
CA GLU A 236 -3.38 24.82 -5.62
C GLU A 236 -4.20 24.26 -6.78
N PRO A 237 -4.05 24.79 -8.01
CA PRO A 237 -4.94 24.46 -9.13
C PRO A 237 -5.03 22.96 -9.47
N GLU A 238 -3.92 22.22 -9.40
CA GLU A 238 -3.92 20.80 -9.69
C GLU A 238 -4.66 20.00 -8.62
N ILE A 239 -4.48 20.34 -7.34
CA ILE A 239 -5.15 19.69 -6.21
C ILE A 239 -6.64 19.99 -6.27
N ARG A 240 -7.00 21.26 -6.45
CA ARG A 240 -8.39 21.70 -6.57
C ARG A 240 -9.11 20.99 -7.72
N THR A 241 -8.49 20.94 -8.91
CA THR A 241 -9.07 20.25 -10.06
C THR A 241 -9.30 18.77 -9.78
N TYR A 242 -8.38 18.12 -9.09
CA TYR A 242 -8.47 16.69 -8.75
C TYR A 242 -9.67 16.39 -7.83
N PHE A 243 -9.86 17.20 -6.78
CA PHE A 243 -10.95 16.99 -5.82
C PHE A 243 -12.30 17.49 -6.33
N THR A 244 -12.37 18.53 -7.17
CA THR A 244 -13.63 19.04 -7.75
C THR A 244 -14.15 18.21 -8.92
N ALA A 245 -13.30 17.39 -9.56
CA ALA A 245 -13.73 16.48 -10.62
C ALA A 245 -14.71 15.37 -10.14
N SER A 246 -14.84 15.20 -8.82
CA SER A 246 -15.82 14.31 -8.19
C SER A 246 -16.69 15.11 -7.23
N PRO A 247 -18.03 15.16 -7.43
CA PRO A 247 -18.92 15.98 -6.60
C PRO A 247 -19.11 15.35 -5.22
N ARG A 248 -18.20 15.58 -4.30
CA ARG A 248 -18.31 15.20 -2.89
C ARG A 248 -17.94 16.35 -1.98
N ASP A 249 -18.74 16.48 -0.93
CA ASP A 249 -18.46 17.41 0.16
C ASP A 249 -17.44 16.76 1.12
N PHE A 250 -16.16 17.02 0.90
CA PHE A 250 -15.08 16.58 1.79
C PHE A 250 -14.99 17.43 3.07
N GLY A 251 -15.86 18.48 3.19
CA GLY A 251 -15.83 19.46 4.28
C GLY A 251 -16.78 19.16 5.43
N ASP A 252 -17.69 18.18 5.32
CA ASP A 252 -18.64 17.86 6.39
C ASP A 252 -18.11 16.71 7.27
N PRO A 253 -17.72 16.98 8.53
CA PRO A 253 -17.28 15.94 9.46
C PRO A 253 -18.40 14.94 9.83
N THR A 254 -19.66 15.19 9.45
CA THR A 254 -20.80 14.30 9.69
C THR A 254 -20.98 13.24 8.59
N CYS A 255 -20.26 13.33 7.49
CA CYS A 255 -20.30 12.39 6.37
C CYS A 255 -19.38 11.14 6.59
N ARG A 256 -19.15 10.74 7.85
CA ARG A 256 -18.67 9.39 8.14
C ARG A 256 -19.86 8.45 8.09
N PRO A 257 -19.91 7.46 7.19
CA PRO A 257 -20.94 6.44 7.28
C PRO A 257 -20.83 5.73 8.63
N ALA A 258 -21.99 5.51 9.25
CA ALA A 258 -22.15 4.84 10.52
C ALA A 258 -21.72 3.36 10.44
#